data_576e039f31d8b768891c373c49cc0e8a
#
_entry.id   576e039f31d8b768891c373c49cc0e8a
#
_cell.length_a   1.000
_cell.length_b   1.000
_cell.length_c   1.000
_cell.angle_alpha   90.00
_cell.angle_beta   90.00
_cell.angle_gamma   90.00
#
_symmetry.space_group_name_H-M   'P 1'
#
loop_
_entity.id
_entity.type
_entity.pdbx_description
1 polymer ?
#
loop_
_entity_poly.entity_id
_entity_poly.type
_entity_poly.pdbx_seq_one_letter_code
_entity_poly.pdbx_strand_id
1 'polypeptide(L)'
;FLGHFVTYRHWLDFLFKKKTSYNVIGDIEPIQTATSTIIISGHIDSVKEFKWWYRLKHAGAVLSVIAGFLFPLLSVFMVLAIFVHQPFIDYIWIFFLLCTPILIVYFDMHGDIVVDGALDNLTGVAMAVEMAKVFSEEKLQYTRIRCISFGSEEAGLRGAWHYGKTNKKQLLDEKAFMINLDTIKDLEHMTIGTRETNTLVSFDKNDIAKMEESFKATGVFYRKLPLDVGASDASAFRILGLP
;
A
#
# COMPACT_ATOMS: atom_id res chain seq x y z
N PHE A 1 10.30 8.07 -11.09
CA PHE A 1 10.46 6.84 -10.30
C PHE A 1 10.38 7.15 -8.80
N LEU A 2 11.37 7.86 -8.22
CA LEU A 2 11.42 8.14 -6.78
C LEU A 2 10.12 8.79 -6.23
N GLY A 3 9.56 9.77 -6.94
CA GLY A 3 8.36 10.48 -6.51
C GLY A 3 7.10 9.61 -6.51
N HIS A 4 6.91 8.81 -7.54
CA HIS A 4 5.69 8.01 -7.70
C HIS A 4 5.79 6.62 -7.08
N PHE A 5 6.92 5.95 -7.25
CA PHE A 5 7.07 4.54 -6.88
C PHE A 5 7.60 4.34 -5.46
N VAL A 6 8.50 5.22 -5.01
CA VAL A 6 9.10 5.08 -3.67
C VAL A 6 8.35 5.88 -2.62
N THR A 7 7.98 7.12 -2.93
CA THR A 7 7.35 7.99 -1.92
C THR A 7 5.85 8.17 -2.09
N TYR A 8 5.25 7.56 -3.11
CA TYR A 8 3.82 7.68 -3.45
C TYR A 8 3.32 9.14 -3.48
N ARG A 9 4.23 10.07 -3.79
CA ARG A 9 3.91 11.49 -3.97
C ARG A 9 3.57 11.74 -5.43
N HIS A 10 2.37 12.07 -5.73
CA HIS A 10 1.75 12.16 -7.05
C HIS A 10 2.20 13.39 -7.87
N TRP A 11 3.51 13.69 -7.93
CA TRP A 11 4.06 14.92 -8.54
C TRP A 11 3.83 15.01 -10.06
N LEU A 12 3.74 13.87 -10.74
CA LEU A 12 3.59 13.81 -12.19
C LEU A 12 2.14 13.60 -12.65
N ASP A 13 1.17 13.68 -11.73
CA ASP A 13 -0.24 13.46 -12.05
C ASP A 13 -0.77 14.39 -13.16
N PHE A 14 -0.19 15.58 -13.27
CA PHE A 14 -0.56 16.54 -14.30
C PHE A 14 -0.25 16.07 -15.73
N LEU A 15 0.63 15.08 -15.90
CA LEU A 15 0.97 14.48 -17.19
C LEU A 15 -0.01 13.42 -17.65
N PHE A 16 -0.90 12.96 -16.78
CA PHE A 16 -1.76 11.83 -17.04
C PHE A 16 -3.23 12.22 -17.10
N LYS A 17 -4.00 11.49 -17.91
CA LYS A 17 -5.45 11.67 -17.96
C LYS A 17 -6.07 11.29 -16.62
N LYS A 18 -6.85 12.21 -16.04
CA LYS A 18 -7.59 11.96 -14.81
C LYS A 18 -8.66 10.91 -15.01
N LYS A 19 -8.79 10.02 -14.02
CA LYS A 19 -9.89 9.06 -13.87
C LYS A 19 -10.55 9.30 -12.52
N THR A 20 -11.82 8.95 -12.41
CA THR A 20 -12.56 9.03 -11.14
C THR A 20 -12.48 7.69 -10.42
N SER A 21 -12.25 7.75 -9.13
CA SER A 21 -12.35 6.63 -8.20
C SER A 21 -13.16 7.07 -6.99
N TYR A 22 -13.65 6.13 -6.21
CA TYR A 22 -14.52 6.40 -5.06
C TYR A 22 -14.01 5.66 -3.83
N ASN A 23 -14.13 6.32 -2.67
CA ASN A 23 -14.07 5.68 -1.38
C ASN A 23 -15.49 5.49 -0.87
N VAL A 24 -15.78 4.34 -0.29
CA VAL A 24 -17.07 4.07 0.37
C VAL A 24 -16.85 4.13 1.86
N ILE A 25 -17.63 4.96 2.56
CA ILE A 25 -17.46 5.24 3.99
C ILE A 25 -18.76 4.99 4.70
N GLY A 26 -18.70 4.25 5.79
CA GLY A 26 -19.82 4.03 6.71
C GLY A 26 -19.41 4.27 8.16
N ASP A 27 -20.20 5.06 8.88
CA ASP A 27 -19.99 5.34 10.30
C ASP A 27 -21.02 4.61 11.16
N ILE A 28 -20.54 3.99 12.24
CA ILE A 28 -21.36 3.44 13.31
C ILE A 28 -21.12 4.32 14.54
N GLU A 29 -22.15 5.11 14.86
CA GLU A 29 -22.09 6.00 16.01
C GLU A 29 -22.13 5.20 17.31
N PRO A 30 -21.31 5.59 18.33
CA PRO A 30 -21.36 4.97 19.65
C PRO A 30 -22.68 5.28 20.38
N ILE A 31 -22.88 4.64 21.55
CA ILE A 31 -24.06 4.86 22.39
C ILE A 31 -24.08 6.29 22.96
N GLN A 32 -22.89 6.81 23.33
CA GLN A 32 -22.69 8.15 23.87
C GLN A 32 -21.95 9.03 22.86
N THR A 33 -21.70 10.29 23.19
CA THR A 33 -20.91 11.19 22.36
C THR A 33 -19.53 10.59 22.08
N ALA A 34 -19.16 10.51 20.82
CA ALA A 34 -17.89 9.96 20.41
C ALA A 34 -16.70 10.78 20.95
N THR A 35 -15.74 10.13 21.57
CA THR A 35 -14.49 10.72 22.06
C THR A 35 -13.28 10.27 21.25
N SER A 36 -13.44 9.24 20.43
CA SER A 36 -12.43 8.72 19.53
C SER A 36 -13.09 8.01 18.33
N THR A 37 -12.31 7.77 17.29
CA THR A 37 -12.76 7.03 16.10
C THR A 37 -11.75 5.92 15.78
N ILE A 38 -12.21 4.71 15.56
CA ILE A 38 -11.43 3.64 14.97
C ILE A 38 -11.86 3.50 13.51
N ILE A 39 -10.89 3.62 12.60
CA ILE A 39 -11.10 3.39 11.18
C ILE A 39 -10.68 1.96 10.87
N ILE A 40 -11.56 1.20 10.23
CA ILE A 40 -11.31 -0.14 9.73
C ILE A 40 -11.37 -0.05 8.21
N SER A 41 -10.28 -0.36 7.53
CA SER A 41 -10.19 -0.13 6.09
C SER A 41 -9.62 -1.33 5.33
N GLY A 42 -9.94 -1.37 4.06
CA GLY A 42 -9.35 -2.20 3.02
C GLY A 42 -9.62 -1.54 1.68
N HIS A 43 -8.91 -1.92 0.62
CA HIS A 43 -9.17 -1.38 -0.72
C HIS A 43 -9.99 -2.35 -1.59
N ILE A 44 -10.75 -1.78 -2.53
CA ILE A 44 -11.67 -2.54 -3.38
C ILE A 44 -11.16 -2.71 -4.81
N ASP A 45 -10.19 -1.92 -5.20
CA ASP A 45 -9.62 -2.03 -6.53
C ASP A 45 -8.60 -3.17 -6.63
N SER A 46 -8.33 -3.59 -7.85
CA SER A 46 -7.37 -4.62 -8.17
C SER A 46 -6.52 -4.23 -9.37
N VAL A 47 -5.43 -4.94 -9.57
CA VAL A 47 -4.48 -4.70 -10.66
C VAL A 47 -4.78 -5.53 -11.91
N LYS A 48 -4.08 -5.19 -12.98
CA LYS A 48 -3.90 -6.11 -14.10
C LYS A 48 -2.86 -7.17 -13.76
N GLU A 49 -3.03 -8.37 -14.34
CA GLU A 49 -2.09 -9.47 -14.13
C GLU A 49 -0.64 -9.06 -14.41
N PHE A 50 0.27 -9.58 -13.61
CA PHE A 50 1.70 -9.51 -13.87
C PHE A 50 2.12 -10.73 -14.69
N LYS A 51 2.16 -10.60 -16.02
CA LYS A 51 2.40 -11.70 -16.97
C LYS A 51 3.62 -12.54 -16.61
N TRP A 52 4.72 -11.89 -16.25
CA TRP A 52 5.98 -12.57 -15.96
C TRP A 52 5.95 -13.28 -14.62
N TRP A 53 5.24 -12.73 -13.62
CA TRP A 53 5.02 -13.43 -12.35
C TRP A 53 4.17 -14.68 -12.56
N TYR A 54 3.13 -14.57 -13.37
CA TYR A 54 2.29 -15.72 -13.70
C TYR A 54 3.07 -16.80 -14.45
N ARG A 55 3.84 -16.43 -15.51
CA ARG A 55 4.56 -17.37 -16.38
C ARG A 55 5.80 -17.96 -15.74
N LEU A 56 6.63 -17.16 -15.08
CA LEU A 56 7.91 -17.54 -14.52
C LEU A 56 7.90 -17.63 -12.98
N LYS A 57 6.75 -17.38 -12.34
CA LYS A 57 6.55 -17.42 -10.89
C LYS A 57 7.64 -16.60 -10.17
N HIS A 58 8.34 -17.22 -9.23
CA HIS A 58 9.39 -16.56 -8.46
C HIS A 58 10.48 -15.91 -9.33
N ALA A 59 10.90 -16.56 -10.40
CA ALA A 59 11.90 -15.99 -11.30
C ALA A 59 11.39 -14.71 -11.99
N GLY A 60 10.12 -14.68 -12.39
CA GLY A 60 9.49 -13.49 -12.98
C GLY A 60 9.41 -12.33 -11.99
N ALA A 61 9.08 -12.60 -10.73
CA ALA A 61 9.09 -11.59 -9.67
C ALA A 61 10.50 -11.01 -9.47
N VAL A 62 11.52 -11.86 -9.36
CA VAL A 62 12.92 -11.44 -9.21
C VAL A 62 13.37 -10.59 -10.40
N LEU A 63 13.07 -11.00 -11.63
CA LEU A 63 13.40 -10.24 -12.84
C LEU A 63 12.74 -8.86 -12.84
N SER A 64 11.48 -8.76 -12.43
CA SER A 64 10.76 -7.48 -12.34
C SER A 64 11.41 -6.53 -11.33
N VAL A 65 11.82 -7.06 -10.17
CA VAL A 65 12.53 -6.28 -9.14
C VAL A 65 13.89 -5.80 -9.67
N ILE A 66 14.66 -6.69 -10.30
CA ILE A 66 15.97 -6.33 -10.91
C ILE A 66 15.76 -5.23 -11.96
N ALA A 67 14.80 -5.37 -12.86
CA ALA A 67 14.50 -4.36 -13.87
C ALA A 67 14.11 -3.02 -13.24
N GLY A 68 13.31 -3.04 -12.18
CA GLY A 68 12.92 -1.85 -11.42
C GLY A 68 14.12 -1.07 -10.85
N PHE A 69 15.18 -1.76 -10.42
CA PHE A 69 16.42 -1.13 -9.96
C PHE A 69 17.35 -0.71 -11.11
N LEU A 70 17.38 -1.46 -12.19
CA LEU A 70 18.22 -1.12 -13.37
C LEU A 70 17.78 0.18 -14.03
N PHE A 71 16.48 0.49 -14.05
CA PHE A 71 15.95 1.71 -14.66
C PHE A 71 16.51 2.99 -14.05
N PRO A 72 16.38 3.24 -12.74
CA PRO A 72 16.95 4.43 -12.12
C PRO A 72 18.47 4.45 -12.18
N LEU A 73 19.12 3.29 -12.09
CA LEU A 73 20.58 3.19 -12.25
C LEU A 73 21.02 3.62 -13.63
N LEU A 74 20.35 3.15 -14.68
CA LEU A 74 20.59 3.59 -16.06
C LEU A 74 20.38 5.10 -16.20
N SER A 75 19.33 5.64 -15.62
CA SER A 75 19.04 7.08 -15.68
C SER A 75 20.12 7.93 -15.03
N VAL A 76 20.62 7.53 -13.87
CA VAL A 76 21.75 8.19 -13.19
C VAL A 76 23.00 8.10 -14.04
N PHE A 77 23.29 6.93 -14.59
CA PHE A 77 24.44 6.72 -15.45
C PHE A 77 24.39 7.56 -16.72
N MET A 78 23.23 7.66 -17.37
CA MET A 78 23.04 8.52 -18.55
C MET A 78 23.36 10.00 -18.24
N VAL A 79 22.95 10.50 -17.08
CA VAL A 79 23.26 11.86 -16.65
C VAL A 79 24.77 12.02 -16.40
N LEU A 80 25.39 11.07 -15.71
CA LEU A 80 26.84 11.10 -15.46
C LEU A 80 27.66 11.04 -16.73
N ALA A 81 27.25 10.26 -17.73
CA ALA A 81 27.93 10.13 -19.02
C ALA A 81 28.00 11.45 -19.82
N ILE A 82 27.11 12.42 -19.54
CA ILE A 82 27.16 13.76 -20.14
C ILE A 82 28.39 14.54 -19.65
N PHE A 83 28.78 14.31 -18.39
CA PHE A 83 29.83 15.11 -17.74
C PHE A 83 31.19 14.41 -17.65
N VAL A 84 31.22 13.10 -17.80
CA VAL A 84 32.44 12.28 -17.61
C VAL A 84 32.78 11.55 -18.89
N HIS A 85 33.85 11.95 -19.51
CA HIS A 85 34.41 11.32 -20.72
C HIS A 85 35.60 10.43 -20.34
N GLN A 86 35.30 9.19 -19.95
CA GLN A 86 36.30 8.21 -19.55
C GLN A 86 36.06 6.88 -20.29
N PRO A 87 37.11 6.12 -20.67
CA PRO A 87 36.94 4.85 -21.40
C PRO A 87 36.08 3.81 -20.70
N PHE A 88 36.01 3.84 -19.36
CA PHE A 88 35.16 2.88 -18.61
C PHE A 88 33.66 3.08 -18.85
N ILE A 89 33.21 4.25 -19.33
CA ILE A 89 31.84 4.53 -19.69
C ILE A 89 31.36 3.59 -20.80
N ASP A 90 32.21 3.25 -21.73
CA ASP A 90 31.92 2.34 -22.84
C ASP A 90 31.59 0.93 -22.32
N TYR A 91 32.29 0.46 -21.27
CA TYR A 91 32.01 -0.82 -20.64
C TYR A 91 30.66 -0.80 -19.91
N ILE A 92 30.30 0.31 -19.30
CA ILE A 92 29.02 0.45 -18.65
C ILE A 92 27.87 0.46 -19.68
N TRP A 93 28.05 1.09 -20.85
CA TRP A 93 27.07 1.00 -21.93
C TRP A 93 26.89 -0.43 -22.43
N ILE A 94 27.94 -1.19 -22.56
CA ILE A 94 27.90 -2.60 -22.92
C ILE A 94 27.10 -3.37 -21.87
N PHE A 95 27.35 -3.12 -20.58
CA PHE A 95 26.57 -3.74 -19.50
C PHE A 95 25.07 -3.46 -19.63
N PHE A 96 24.67 -2.20 -19.83
CA PHE A 96 23.26 -1.87 -20.00
C PHE A 96 22.65 -2.44 -21.27
N LEU A 97 23.43 -2.53 -22.35
CA LEU A 97 23.00 -3.20 -23.58
C LEU A 97 22.71 -4.68 -23.32
N LEU A 98 23.54 -5.38 -22.57
CA LEU A 98 23.31 -6.76 -22.15
C LEU A 98 22.10 -6.90 -21.20
N CYS A 99 21.80 -5.88 -20.41
CA CYS A 99 20.61 -5.83 -19.55
C CYS A 99 19.32 -5.46 -20.32
N THR A 100 19.39 -5.04 -21.57
CA THR A 100 18.22 -4.61 -22.35
C THR A 100 17.07 -5.63 -22.36
N PRO A 101 17.30 -6.95 -22.51
CA PRO A 101 16.22 -7.93 -22.46
C PRO A 101 15.43 -7.87 -21.14
N ILE A 102 16.11 -7.64 -20.02
CA ILE A 102 15.46 -7.52 -18.69
C ILE A 102 14.63 -6.23 -18.63
N LEU A 103 15.15 -5.13 -19.18
CA LEU A 103 14.42 -3.86 -19.24
C LEU A 103 13.18 -3.95 -20.13
N ILE A 104 13.25 -4.70 -21.25
CA ILE A 104 12.10 -4.95 -22.13
C ILE A 104 11.01 -5.73 -21.37
N VAL A 105 11.40 -6.74 -20.59
CA VAL A 105 10.46 -7.51 -19.75
C VAL A 105 9.67 -6.60 -18.81
N TYR A 106 10.29 -5.56 -18.29
CA TYR A 106 9.61 -4.60 -17.41
C TYR A 106 8.49 -3.83 -18.12
N PHE A 107 8.68 -3.44 -19.38
CA PHE A 107 7.63 -2.76 -20.17
C PHE A 107 6.47 -3.68 -20.53
N ASP A 108 6.72 -4.99 -20.68
CA ASP A 108 5.70 -6.00 -20.96
C ASP A 108 5.20 -6.72 -19.69
N MET A 109 5.43 -6.14 -18.51
CA MET A 109 5.11 -6.78 -17.24
C MET A 109 3.60 -6.99 -17.05
N HIS A 110 2.79 -6.00 -17.42
CA HIS A 110 1.35 -6.05 -17.27
C HIS A 110 0.66 -6.74 -18.43
N GLY A 111 -0.33 -7.60 -18.11
CA GLY A 111 -1.29 -8.16 -19.06
C GLY A 111 -2.48 -7.23 -19.29
N ASP A 112 -3.45 -7.75 -20.04
CA ASP A 112 -4.72 -7.06 -20.29
C ASP A 112 -5.84 -7.53 -19.36
N ILE A 113 -5.64 -8.65 -18.68
CA ILE A 113 -6.61 -9.26 -17.78
C ILE A 113 -6.53 -8.53 -16.42
N VAL A 114 -7.68 -8.03 -15.96
CA VAL A 114 -7.83 -7.55 -14.59
C VAL A 114 -8.01 -8.76 -13.69
N VAL A 115 -7.23 -8.85 -12.59
CA VAL A 115 -7.37 -9.94 -11.63
C VAL A 115 -8.56 -9.69 -10.71
N ASP A 116 -9.17 -10.75 -10.19
CA ASP A 116 -10.39 -10.66 -9.38
C ASP A 116 -10.15 -9.93 -8.02
N GLY A 117 -8.91 -9.84 -7.56
CA GLY A 117 -8.57 -9.17 -6.31
C GLY A 117 -9.14 -9.84 -5.06
N ALA A 118 -9.44 -11.16 -5.15
CA ALA A 118 -10.13 -11.87 -4.07
C ALA A 118 -9.36 -11.82 -2.75
N LEU A 119 -8.07 -12.13 -2.77
CA LEU A 119 -7.19 -12.06 -1.60
C LEU A 119 -6.68 -10.63 -1.38
N ASP A 120 -6.32 -9.94 -2.44
CA ASP A 120 -5.80 -8.60 -2.49
C ASP A 120 -6.76 -7.69 -3.29
N ASN A 121 -7.75 -6.97 -2.68
CA ASN A 121 -7.95 -6.98 -1.22
C ASN A 121 -9.44 -7.06 -0.86
N LEU A 122 -10.23 -7.87 -1.57
CA LEU A 122 -11.64 -8.10 -1.20
C LEU A 122 -11.80 -8.76 0.17
N THR A 123 -10.78 -9.51 0.65
CA THR A 123 -10.80 -10.07 2.01
C THR A 123 -10.79 -8.97 3.07
N GLY A 124 -9.96 -7.95 2.93
CA GLY A 124 -9.94 -6.81 3.85
C GLY A 124 -11.26 -6.04 3.85
N VAL A 125 -11.84 -5.82 2.65
CA VAL A 125 -13.16 -5.17 2.53
C VAL A 125 -14.25 -6.01 3.17
N ALA A 126 -14.29 -7.33 2.92
CA ALA A 126 -15.26 -8.23 3.51
C ALA A 126 -15.18 -8.23 5.05
N MET A 127 -13.98 -8.26 5.60
CA MET A 127 -13.77 -8.15 7.06
C MET A 127 -14.26 -6.81 7.60
N ALA A 128 -13.98 -5.70 6.91
CA ALA A 128 -14.47 -4.37 7.34
C ALA A 128 -16.00 -4.31 7.34
N VAL A 129 -16.67 -4.95 6.37
CA VAL A 129 -18.13 -5.05 6.31
C VAL A 129 -18.67 -5.90 7.45
N GLU A 130 -18.09 -7.07 7.73
CA GLU A 130 -18.52 -7.92 8.86
C GLU A 130 -18.28 -7.22 10.20
N MET A 131 -17.16 -6.52 10.37
CA MET A 131 -16.95 -5.72 11.58
C MET A 131 -17.96 -4.58 11.71
N ALA A 132 -18.32 -3.93 10.58
CA ALA A 132 -19.39 -2.93 10.59
C ALA A 132 -20.73 -3.53 11.09
N LYS A 133 -21.08 -4.73 10.65
CA LYS A 133 -22.27 -5.44 11.09
C LYS A 133 -22.22 -5.73 12.59
N VAL A 134 -21.12 -6.34 13.08
CA VAL A 134 -20.95 -6.63 14.51
C VAL A 134 -21.09 -5.36 15.36
N PHE A 135 -20.37 -4.28 15.00
CA PHE A 135 -20.46 -3.04 15.77
C PHE A 135 -21.75 -2.26 15.58
N SER A 136 -22.57 -2.56 14.57
CA SER A 136 -23.91 -2.01 14.46
C SER A 136 -24.89 -2.63 15.48
N GLU A 137 -24.66 -3.90 15.81
CA GLU A 137 -25.41 -4.66 16.81
C GLU A 137 -24.87 -4.45 18.23
N GLU A 138 -23.52 -4.45 18.35
CA GLU A 138 -22.80 -4.29 19.63
C GLU A 138 -22.04 -2.95 19.66
N LYS A 139 -22.78 -1.86 19.79
CA LYS A 139 -22.22 -0.51 19.77
C LYS A 139 -21.26 -0.25 20.93
N LEU A 140 -20.12 0.38 20.62
CA LEU A 140 -19.20 0.86 21.65
C LEU A 140 -19.77 2.06 22.41
N GLN A 141 -19.29 2.29 23.63
CA GLN A 141 -19.82 3.35 24.49
C GLN A 141 -19.45 4.76 23.98
N TYR A 142 -18.18 4.98 23.62
CA TYR A 142 -17.64 6.31 23.31
C TYR A 142 -16.79 6.34 22.05
N THR A 143 -16.62 5.21 21.34
CA THR A 143 -15.78 5.11 20.17
C THR A 143 -16.63 4.91 18.93
N ARG A 144 -16.49 5.82 17.96
CA ARG A 144 -17.07 5.65 16.62
C ARG A 144 -16.28 4.59 15.87
N ILE A 145 -16.96 3.72 15.16
CA ILE A 145 -16.35 2.84 14.17
C ILE A 145 -16.63 3.42 12.79
N ARG A 146 -15.59 3.66 12.05
CA ARG A 146 -15.65 4.11 10.65
C ARG A 146 -15.08 3.03 9.75
N CYS A 147 -15.91 2.42 8.92
CA CYS A 147 -15.47 1.45 7.93
C CYS A 147 -15.25 2.15 6.60
N ILE A 148 -14.09 1.94 5.98
CA ILE A 148 -13.75 2.57 4.71
C ILE A 148 -13.27 1.50 3.72
N SER A 149 -13.89 1.47 2.55
CA SER A 149 -13.35 0.78 1.39
C SER A 149 -12.68 1.82 0.49
N PHE A 150 -11.35 1.81 0.44
CA PHE A 150 -10.59 2.72 -0.41
C PHE A 150 -10.61 2.26 -1.86
N GLY A 151 -10.60 3.21 -2.79
CA GLY A 151 -10.39 2.95 -4.19
C GLY A 151 -9.08 3.53 -4.67
N SER A 152 -8.53 2.97 -5.74
CA SER A 152 -7.24 3.38 -6.32
C SER A 152 -6.05 3.25 -5.36
N GLU A 153 -6.05 2.21 -4.55
CA GLU A 153 -4.90 1.81 -3.74
C GLU A 153 -3.78 1.36 -4.66
N GLU A 154 -4.06 0.44 -5.56
CA GLU A 154 -3.16 -0.16 -6.56
C GLU A 154 -2.58 0.85 -7.57
N ALA A 155 -3.22 2.01 -7.67
CA ALA A 155 -2.71 3.14 -8.45
C ALA A 155 -1.83 4.09 -7.60
N GLY A 156 -1.40 3.68 -6.41
CA GLY A 156 -0.50 4.39 -5.53
C GLY A 156 -1.18 5.04 -4.32
N LEU A 157 -1.96 4.30 -3.55
CA LEU A 157 -2.59 4.70 -2.29
C LEU A 157 -3.51 5.93 -2.41
N ARG A 158 -4.08 6.18 -3.60
CA ARG A 158 -4.70 7.47 -3.93
C ARG A 158 -5.95 7.76 -3.11
N GLY A 159 -6.75 6.71 -2.86
CA GLY A 159 -7.98 6.83 -2.07
C GLY A 159 -7.69 7.25 -0.63
N ALA A 160 -6.79 6.53 0.03
CA ALA A 160 -6.37 6.82 1.40
C ALA A 160 -5.64 8.16 1.51
N TRP A 161 -4.75 8.45 0.56
CA TRP A 161 -4.04 9.72 0.50
C TRP A 161 -5.00 10.92 0.39
N HIS A 162 -5.95 10.85 -0.54
CA HIS A 162 -6.93 11.92 -0.74
C HIS A 162 -7.81 12.09 0.49
N TYR A 163 -8.33 11.00 1.01
CA TYR A 163 -9.18 11.01 2.21
C TYR A 163 -8.44 11.56 3.42
N GLY A 164 -7.26 11.04 3.72
CA GLY A 164 -6.45 11.49 4.86
C GLY A 164 -6.05 12.96 4.74
N LYS A 165 -5.65 13.41 3.54
CA LYS A 165 -5.28 14.82 3.30
C LYS A 165 -6.47 15.76 3.46
N THR A 166 -7.62 15.42 2.90
CA THR A 166 -8.82 16.27 2.91
C THR A 166 -9.41 16.37 4.32
N ASN A 167 -9.41 15.26 5.07
CA ASN A 167 -10.05 15.17 6.38
C ASN A 167 -9.05 15.24 7.55
N LYS A 168 -7.78 15.60 7.29
CA LYS A 168 -6.70 15.53 8.29
C LYS A 168 -7.06 16.18 9.62
N LYS A 169 -7.59 17.41 9.59
CA LYS A 169 -7.96 18.13 10.80
C LYS A 169 -9.04 17.39 11.58
N GLN A 170 -10.11 16.99 10.89
CA GLN A 170 -11.20 16.23 11.50
C GLN A 170 -10.70 14.93 12.13
N LEU A 171 -9.88 14.17 11.43
CA LEU A 171 -9.32 12.91 11.92
C LEU A 171 -8.46 13.08 13.18
N LEU A 172 -7.70 14.16 13.25
CA LEU A 172 -6.93 14.51 14.46
C LEU A 172 -7.84 14.91 15.61
N ASP A 173 -8.85 15.75 15.35
CA ASP A 173 -9.82 16.20 16.36
C ASP A 173 -10.65 15.01 16.90
N GLU A 174 -10.99 14.06 16.03
CA GLU A 174 -11.70 12.80 16.38
C GLU A 174 -10.77 11.75 17.05
N LYS A 175 -9.48 12.04 17.23
CA LYS A 175 -8.47 11.07 17.70
C LYS A 175 -8.57 9.75 16.92
N ALA A 176 -8.67 9.86 15.60
CA ALA A 176 -8.86 8.70 14.75
C ALA A 176 -7.61 7.81 14.78
N PHE A 177 -7.82 6.50 14.81
CA PHE A 177 -6.80 5.47 14.69
C PHE A 177 -7.19 4.50 13.59
N MET A 178 -6.32 4.25 12.61
CA MET A 178 -6.64 3.40 11.48
C MET A 178 -6.03 2.01 11.62
N ILE A 179 -6.86 1.01 11.40
CA ILE A 179 -6.50 -0.40 11.22
C ILE A 179 -6.76 -0.74 9.76
N ASN A 180 -5.69 -0.87 8.97
CA ASN A 180 -5.81 -1.29 7.58
C ASN A 180 -5.70 -2.81 7.49
N LEU A 181 -6.69 -3.41 6.86
CA LEU A 181 -6.78 -4.85 6.61
C LEU A 181 -6.37 -5.11 5.17
N ASP A 182 -5.31 -5.87 5.00
CA ASP A 182 -4.76 -6.11 3.67
C ASP A 182 -4.29 -7.55 3.52
N THR A 183 -4.69 -8.17 2.40
CA THR A 183 -4.27 -9.53 2.04
C THR A 183 -4.47 -10.55 3.16
N ILE A 184 -5.65 -10.53 3.81
CA ILE A 184 -5.98 -11.45 4.90
C ILE A 184 -6.32 -12.82 4.34
N LYS A 185 -5.45 -13.79 4.59
CA LYS A 185 -5.61 -15.14 4.09
C LYS A 185 -6.36 -16.06 5.06
N ASP A 186 -5.86 -16.15 6.28
CA ASP A 186 -6.38 -17.01 7.34
C ASP A 186 -5.79 -16.59 8.70
N LEU A 187 -6.30 -17.20 9.79
CA LEU A 187 -5.86 -16.90 11.15
C LEU A 187 -4.44 -17.38 11.49
N GLU A 188 -3.90 -18.35 10.75
CA GLU A 188 -2.56 -18.89 10.99
C GLU A 188 -1.45 -17.99 10.42
N HIS A 189 -1.83 -17.11 9.49
CA HIS A 189 -0.91 -16.21 8.78
C HIS A 189 -1.12 -14.73 9.10
N MET A 190 -1.78 -14.43 10.24
CA MET A 190 -1.97 -13.04 10.65
C MET A 190 -0.64 -12.33 10.89
N THR A 191 -0.53 -11.11 10.38
CA THR A 191 0.70 -10.33 10.47
C THR A 191 0.38 -8.90 10.90
N ILE A 192 1.16 -8.37 11.84
CA ILE A 192 1.20 -6.94 12.16
C ILE A 192 2.37 -6.34 11.37
N GLY A 193 2.07 -5.43 10.45
CA GLY A 193 3.06 -4.66 9.71
C GLY A 193 3.84 -3.74 10.64
N THR A 194 5.17 -3.79 10.60
CA THR A 194 6.02 -2.94 11.45
C THR A 194 6.62 -1.75 10.70
N ARG A 195 6.85 -1.93 9.41
CA ARG A 195 7.36 -0.91 8.49
C ARG A 195 7.05 -1.30 7.06
N GLU A 196 7.10 -0.33 6.17
CA GLU A 196 7.03 -0.56 4.73
C GLU A 196 8.27 0.01 4.05
N THR A 197 8.97 -0.85 3.32
CA THR A 197 10.28 -0.49 2.74
C THR A 197 10.13 0.46 1.56
N ASN A 198 9.11 0.29 0.72
CA ASN A 198 8.90 1.14 -0.45
C ASN A 198 8.55 2.59 -0.08
N THR A 199 7.73 2.78 0.94
CA THR A 199 7.32 4.11 1.40
C THR A 199 8.29 4.72 2.40
N LEU A 200 9.27 3.95 2.88
CA LEU A 200 10.17 4.30 3.98
C LEU A 200 9.44 4.67 5.27
N VAL A 201 8.24 4.10 5.46
CA VAL A 201 7.39 4.33 6.62
C VAL A 201 7.69 3.30 7.69
N SER A 202 7.76 3.76 8.94
CA SER A 202 7.73 2.91 10.13
C SER A 202 6.49 3.25 10.95
N PHE A 203 5.76 2.22 11.36
CA PHE A 203 4.58 2.39 12.19
C PHE A 203 4.98 2.65 13.65
N ASP A 204 4.10 3.33 14.40
CA ASP A 204 4.39 3.69 15.77
C ASP A 204 4.45 2.44 16.67
N LYS A 205 5.44 2.40 17.57
CA LYS A 205 5.63 1.26 18.46
C LYS A 205 4.49 1.06 19.45
N ASN A 206 3.85 2.16 19.88
CA ASN A 206 2.71 2.06 20.79
C ASN A 206 1.47 1.53 20.08
N ASP A 207 1.29 1.89 18.80
CA ASP A 207 0.19 1.40 17.99
C ASP A 207 0.37 -0.10 17.67
N ILE A 208 1.60 -0.51 17.35
CA ILE A 208 1.94 -1.94 17.22
C ILE A 208 1.66 -2.67 18.54
N ALA A 209 2.04 -2.11 19.70
CA ALA A 209 1.81 -2.73 20.99
C ALA A 209 0.33 -2.92 21.32
N LYS A 210 -0.54 -1.95 20.98
CA LYS A 210 -2.00 -2.09 21.10
C LYS A 210 -2.55 -3.25 20.28
N MET A 211 -2.07 -3.39 19.02
CA MET A 211 -2.46 -4.51 18.18
C MET A 211 -1.97 -5.85 18.76
N GLU A 212 -0.74 -5.92 19.27
CA GLU A 212 -0.22 -7.12 19.96
C GLU A 212 -1.05 -7.49 21.19
N GLU A 213 -1.47 -6.52 21.97
CA GLU A 213 -2.35 -6.74 23.13
C GLU A 213 -3.67 -7.38 22.69
N SER A 214 -4.29 -6.87 21.63
CA SER A 214 -5.53 -7.39 21.08
C SER A 214 -5.38 -8.85 20.61
N PHE A 215 -4.30 -9.16 19.88
CA PHE A 215 -4.02 -10.53 19.45
C PHE A 215 -3.77 -11.48 20.63
N LYS A 216 -3.04 -11.04 21.65
CA LYS A 216 -2.80 -11.83 22.88
C LYS A 216 -4.10 -12.07 23.65
N ALA A 217 -4.97 -11.06 23.74
CA ALA A 217 -6.25 -11.19 24.45
C ALA A 217 -7.19 -12.20 23.77
N THR A 218 -7.14 -12.32 22.46
CA THR A 218 -7.98 -13.26 21.68
C THR A 218 -7.32 -14.62 21.47
N GLY A 219 -6.04 -14.78 21.80
CA GLY A 219 -5.26 -16.01 21.56
C GLY A 219 -4.99 -16.31 20.09
N VAL A 220 -5.21 -15.35 19.18
CA VAL A 220 -4.91 -15.52 17.77
C VAL A 220 -3.41 -15.39 17.55
N PHE A 221 -2.84 -16.33 16.81
CA PHE A 221 -1.42 -16.30 16.46
C PHE A 221 -1.15 -15.13 15.49
N TYR A 222 -0.03 -14.45 15.69
CA TYR A 222 0.41 -13.37 14.80
C TYR A 222 1.93 -13.33 14.68
N ARG A 223 2.41 -12.71 13.60
CA ARG A 223 3.82 -12.36 13.39
C ARG A 223 3.96 -10.86 13.27
N LYS A 224 5.13 -10.34 13.61
CA LYS A 224 5.52 -8.95 13.29
C LYS A 224 6.51 -8.99 12.15
N LEU A 225 6.13 -8.43 11.02
CA LEU A 225 6.98 -8.44 9.82
C LEU A 225 7.01 -7.06 9.17
N PRO A 226 8.14 -6.70 8.54
CA PRO A 226 8.13 -5.60 7.60
C PRO A 226 7.41 -6.02 6.32
N LEU A 227 6.84 -5.07 5.61
CA LEU A 227 6.44 -5.22 4.22
C LEU A 227 7.61 -4.76 3.35
N ASP A 228 8.33 -5.71 2.77
CA ASP A 228 9.55 -5.41 2.02
C ASP A 228 9.29 -4.96 0.58
N VAL A 229 8.15 -5.34 0.01
CA VAL A 229 7.71 -4.94 -1.34
C VAL A 229 6.22 -4.57 -1.28
N GLY A 230 5.87 -3.47 -1.92
CA GLY A 230 4.52 -2.93 -1.87
C GLY A 230 4.39 -1.83 -0.82
N ALA A 231 3.17 -1.37 -0.65
CA ALA A 231 2.75 -0.40 0.35
C ALA A 231 1.27 -0.65 0.66
N SER A 232 0.78 -0.14 1.75
CA SER A 232 -0.63 -0.22 2.13
C SER A 232 -1.23 1.17 2.38
N ASP A 233 -2.54 1.25 2.42
CA ASP A 233 -3.26 2.50 2.74
C ASP A 233 -2.84 3.11 4.09
N ALA A 234 -2.36 2.28 5.03
CA ALA A 234 -1.82 2.75 6.31
C ALA A 234 -0.60 3.66 6.14
N SER A 235 0.25 3.41 5.13
CA SER A 235 1.38 4.29 4.82
C SER A 235 0.95 5.68 4.39
N ALA A 236 -0.13 5.81 3.63
CA ALA A 236 -0.65 7.12 3.23
C ALA A 236 -1.02 7.96 4.46
N PHE A 237 -1.69 7.35 5.45
CA PHE A 237 -2.02 8.01 6.71
C PHE A 237 -0.76 8.38 7.50
N ARG A 238 0.17 7.46 7.62
CA ARG A 238 1.41 7.71 8.35
C ARG A 238 2.26 8.83 7.75
N ILE A 239 2.38 8.89 6.41
CA ILE A 239 3.09 9.97 5.70
C ILE A 239 2.40 11.33 5.96
N LEU A 240 1.08 11.33 6.10
CA LEU A 240 0.31 12.53 6.44
C LEU A 240 0.40 12.91 7.91
N GLY A 241 1.05 12.11 8.76
CA GLY A 241 1.15 12.30 10.20
C GLY A 241 -0.17 11.98 10.93
N LEU A 242 -0.92 11.02 10.41
CA LEU A 242 -2.11 10.43 11.03
C LEU A 242 -1.74 9.07 11.63
N PRO A 243 -2.37 8.66 12.75
CA PRO A 243 -2.17 7.36 13.38
C PRO A 243 -2.95 6.25 12.70
#